data_df36f45f019ac3858daaffeaca33a2b1
#
_entry.id   df36f45f019ac3858daaffeaca33a2b1
#
_cell.length_a   1.000
_cell.length_b   1.000
_cell.length_c   1.000
_cell.angle_alpha   90.00
_cell.angle_beta   90.00
_cell.angle_gamma   90.00
#
_symmetry.space_group_name_H-M   'P 1'
#
loop_
_entity.id
_entity.type
_entity.pdbx_description
1 polymer ?
#
loop_
_entity_poly.entity_id
_entity_poly.type
_entity_poly.pdbx_seq_one_letter_code
_entity_poly.pdbx_strand_id
1 'polypeptide(L)'
;MKNVILVVDDDKTNLSLAQRILGPQYRIAAAGSGTAALKYLENHRPDLILLDINMPEMDGFEVMERIHSNVHTESIPVIFLTADSLAETEIKCFQMGAMDFVTKPFVPDILLSRVSKTIELDQYRHNLENMVNDQAQKIMEGSMRLGRIQESVIIGMANLIESRDGSTGKHVKNT
;
A
#
# COMPACT_ATOMS: atom_id res chain seq x y z
N MET A 1 -15.25 1.00 -10.92
CA MET A 1 -15.29 -0.49 -10.83
C MET A 1 -15.64 -0.87 -9.39
N LYS A 2 -16.27 -2.05 -9.16
CA LYS A 2 -16.47 -2.53 -7.78
C LYS A 2 -15.16 -3.09 -7.24
N ASN A 3 -14.83 -2.80 -5.98
CA ASN A 3 -13.67 -3.38 -5.30
C ASN A 3 -13.81 -4.90 -5.19
N VAL A 4 -12.68 -5.59 -5.26
CA VAL A 4 -12.59 -7.06 -5.20
C VAL A 4 -12.17 -7.48 -3.80
N ILE A 5 -12.95 -8.35 -3.17
CA ILE A 5 -12.64 -8.92 -1.87
C ILE A 5 -12.40 -10.41 -2.04
N LEU A 6 -11.25 -10.89 -1.59
CA LEU A 6 -10.96 -12.31 -1.46
C LEU A 6 -11.43 -12.80 -0.09
N VAL A 7 -12.35 -13.76 -0.08
CA VAL A 7 -12.82 -14.40 1.16
C VAL A 7 -12.22 -15.80 1.23
N VAL A 8 -11.49 -16.06 2.31
CA VAL A 8 -10.79 -17.32 2.56
C VAL A 8 -11.36 -17.99 3.80
N ASP A 9 -12.01 -19.11 3.63
CA ASP A 9 -12.65 -19.87 4.69
C ASP A 9 -12.90 -21.32 4.20
N ASP A 10 -12.61 -22.33 4.99
CA ASP A 10 -12.81 -23.73 4.60
C ASP A 10 -14.28 -24.15 4.67
N ASP A 11 -15.12 -23.42 5.42
CA ASP A 11 -16.56 -23.65 5.48
C ASP A 11 -17.29 -22.91 4.34
N LYS A 12 -17.86 -23.69 3.43
CA LYS A 12 -18.68 -23.18 2.32
C LYS A 12 -19.88 -22.35 2.78
N THR A 13 -20.38 -22.60 3.99
CA THR A 13 -21.50 -21.83 4.57
C THR A 13 -21.05 -20.39 4.83
N ASN A 14 -19.87 -20.21 5.41
CA ASN A 14 -19.27 -18.90 5.66
C ASN A 14 -18.99 -18.16 4.34
N LEU A 15 -18.41 -18.85 3.35
CA LEU A 15 -18.17 -18.27 2.02
C LEU A 15 -19.49 -17.80 1.38
N SER A 16 -20.53 -18.63 1.44
CA SER A 16 -21.85 -18.28 0.88
C SER A 16 -22.50 -17.11 1.62
N LEU A 17 -22.34 -17.05 2.94
CA LEU A 17 -22.85 -15.97 3.76
C LEU A 17 -22.13 -14.64 3.47
N ALA A 18 -20.79 -14.65 3.41
CA ALA A 18 -20.00 -13.50 3.05
C ALA A 18 -20.36 -12.99 1.63
N GLN A 19 -20.51 -13.91 0.67
CA GLN A 19 -20.96 -13.57 -0.69
C GLN A 19 -22.34 -12.89 -0.70
N ARG A 20 -23.28 -13.36 0.13
CA ARG A 20 -24.62 -12.78 0.21
C ARG A 20 -24.63 -11.40 0.86
N ILE A 21 -23.81 -11.20 1.88
CA ILE A 21 -23.70 -9.92 2.60
C ILE A 21 -22.97 -8.87 1.74
N LEU A 22 -21.82 -9.22 1.19
CA LEU A 22 -20.91 -8.27 0.54
C LEU A 22 -21.14 -8.13 -0.97
N GLY A 23 -21.66 -9.17 -1.64
CA GLY A 23 -21.85 -9.22 -3.09
C GLY A 23 -22.69 -8.10 -3.72
N PRO A 24 -23.69 -7.50 -3.02
CA PRO A 24 -24.38 -6.33 -3.54
C PRO A 24 -23.46 -5.13 -3.82
N GLN A 25 -22.44 -4.90 -2.98
CA GLN A 25 -21.53 -3.75 -3.05
C GLN A 25 -20.18 -4.07 -3.66
N TYR A 26 -19.68 -5.29 -3.48
CA TYR A 26 -18.32 -5.72 -3.83
C TYR A 26 -18.33 -6.91 -4.81
N ARG A 27 -17.20 -7.10 -5.48
CA ARG A 27 -16.94 -8.33 -6.25
C ARG A 27 -16.22 -9.31 -5.34
N ILE A 28 -16.79 -10.50 -5.15
CA ILE A 28 -16.25 -11.50 -4.23
C ILE A 28 -15.52 -12.59 -5.02
N ALA A 29 -14.27 -12.84 -4.65
CA ALA A 29 -13.53 -14.06 -4.95
C ALA A 29 -13.52 -14.93 -3.69
N ALA A 30 -13.66 -16.25 -3.84
CA ALA A 30 -13.70 -17.17 -2.73
C ALA A 30 -12.61 -18.24 -2.85
N ALA A 31 -11.94 -18.53 -1.75
CA ALA A 31 -10.95 -19.59 -1.62
C ALA A 31 -11.29 -20.49 -0.43
N GLY A 32 -11.36 -21.79 -0.62
CA GLY A 32 -11.71 -22.76 0.43
C GLY A 32 -10.50 -23.28 1.22
N SER A 33 -9.33 -22.67 1.10
CA SER A 33 -8.14 -23.02 1.87
C SER A 33 -7.05 -21.93 1.73
N GLY A 34 -6.08 -21.91 2.64
CA GLY A 34 -4.92 -21.04 2.55
C GLY A 34 -4.11 -21.23 1.27
N THR A 35 -3.90 -22.47 0.86
CA THR A 35 -3.20 -22.81 -0.40
C THR A 35 -3.93 -22.27 -1.62
N ALA A 36 -5.27 -22.39 -1.66
CA ALA A 36 -6.07 -21.84 -2.76
C ALA A 36 -6.04 -20.30 -2.78
N ALA A 37 -6.01 -19.66 -1.62
CA ALA A 37 -5.88 -18.22 -1.51
C ALA A 37 -4.53 -17.72 -2.04
N LEU A 38 -3.43 -18.35 -1.64
CA LEU A 38 -2.08 -17.98 -2.13
C LEU A 38 -1.94 -18.17 -3.63
N LYS A 39 -2.46 -19.27 -4.18
CA LYS A 39 -2.51 -19.50 -5.63
C LYS A 39 -3.33 -18.43 -6.38
N TYR A 40 -4.44 -17.99 -5.80
CA TYR A 40 -5.22 -16.89 -6.37
C TYR A 40 -4.40 -15.59 -6.42
N LEU A 41 -3.67 -15.30 -5.36
CA LEU A 41 -2.84 -14.09 -5.22
C LEU A 41 -1.63 -14.05 -6.17
N GLU A 42 -1.20 -15.17 -6.74
CA GLU A 42 -0.14 -15.19 -7.77
C GLU A 42 -0.51 -14.38 -9.02
N ASN A 43 -1.80 -14.36 -9.39
CA ASN A 43 -2.27 -13.73 -10.63
C ASN A 43 -3.32 -12.63 -10.41
N HIS A 44 -3.75 -12.41 -9.18
CA HIS A 44 -4.82 -11.47 -8.86
C HIS A 44 -4.45 -10.64 -7.62
N ARG A 45 -4.80 -9.37 -7.65
CA ARG A 45 -4.64 -8.46 -6.51
C ARG A 45 -6.02 -7.97 -6.05
N PRO A 46 -6.60 -8.56 -5.00
CA PRO A 46 -7.83 -8.05 -4.39
C PRO A 46 -7.55 -6.74 -3.63
N ASP A 47 -8.59 -5.96 -3.41
CA ASP A 47 -8.53 -4.72 -2.62
C ASP A 47 -8.58 -4.99 -1.11
N LEU A 48 -9.04 -6.20 -0.71
CA LEU A 48 -9.13 -6.64 0.67
C LEU A 48 -9.15 -8.17 0.74
N ILE A 49 -8.56 -8.74 1.79
CA ILE A 49 -8.66 -10.17 2.11
C ILE A 49 -9.41 -10.33 3.43
N LEU A 50 -10.48 -11.14 3.43
CA LEU A 50 -11.10 -11.70 4.62
C LEU A 50 -10.54 -13.09 4.83
N LEU A 51 -9.85 -13.33 5.93
CA LEU A 51 -9.05 -14.52 6.15
C LEU A 51 -9.46 -15.25 7.44
N ASP A 52 -10.01 -16.42 7.31
CA ASP A 52 -10.27 -17.27 8.46
C ASP A 52 -8.98 -17.70 9.16
N ILE A 53 -8.97 -17.64 10.48
CA ILE A 53 -7.84 -18.08 11.29
C ILE A 53 -7.78 -19.62 11.31
N ASN A 54 -8.90 -20.27 11.53
CA ASN A 54 -8.96 -21.70 11.81
C ASN A 54 -9.28 -22.49 10.53
N MET A 55 -8.25 -22.79 9.75
CA MET A 55 -8.38 -23.64 8.57
C MET A 55 -7.47 -24.88 8.68
N PRO A 56 -7.87 -26.01 8.08
CA PRO A 56 -7.03 -27.21 8.03
C PRO A 56 -5.80 -26.99 7.15
N GLU A 57 -4.74 -27.75 7.40
CA GLU A 57 -3.46 -27.77 6.68
C GLU A 57 -2.62 -26.51 6.83
N MET A 58 -3.20 -25.33 6.63
CA MET A 58 -2.54 -24.03 6.72
C MET A 58 -3.51 -23.04 7.38
N ASP A 59 -3.17 -22.59 8.57
CA ASP A 59 -3.98 -21.63 9.31
C ASP A 59 -3.88 -20.21 8.74
N GLY A 60 -4.78 -19.32 9.18
CA GLY A 60 -4.81 -17.94 8.69
C GLY A 60 -3.57 -17.15 9.04
N PHE A 61 -2.87 -17.46 10.13
CA PHE A 61 -1.63 -16.79 10.49
C PHE A 61 -0.50 -17.17 9.56
N GLU A 62 -0.38 -18.46 9.20
CA GLU A 62 0.60 -18.92 8.22
C GLU A 62 0.35 -18.32 6.82
N VAL A 63 -0.93 -18.17 6.42
CA VAL A 63 -1.29 -17.46 5.17
C VAL A 63 -0.85 -16.01 5.24
N MET A 64 -1.09 -15.33 6.36
CA MET A 64 -0.72 -13.92 6.57
C MET A 64 0.80 -13.71 6.47
N GLU A 65 1.60 -14.60 7.07
CA GLU A 65 3.06 -14.54 6.96
C GLU A 65 3.53 -14.61 5.51
N ARG A 66 2.92 -15.49 4.71
CA ARG A 66 3.26 -15.62 3.28
C ARG A 66 2.80 -14.41 2.46
N ILE A 67 1.65 -13.81 2.79
CA ILE A 67 1.19 -12.56 2.18
C ILE A 67 2.19 -11.45 2.44
N HIS A 68 2.65 -11.28 3.68
CA HIS A 68 3.60 -10.24 4.07
C HIS A 68 5.02 -10.48 3.54
N SER A 69 5.41 -11.73 3.29
CA SER A 69 6.73 -12.06 2.73
C SER A 69 6.85 -11.79 1.23
N ASN A 70 5.78 -11.40 0.56
CA ASN A 70 5.76 -11.16 -0.88
C ASN A 70 5.42 -9.69 -1.17
N VAL A 71 6.36 -8.97 -1.81
CA VAL A 71 6.25 -7.54 -2.16
C VAL A 71 4.98 -7.20 -2.97
N HIS A 72 4.44 -8.16 -3.74
CA HIS A 72 3.21 -7.94 -4.52
C HIS A 72 1.93 -8.00 -3.69
N THR A 73 1.98 -8.64 -2.52
CA THR A 73 0.80 -8.87 -1.68
C THR A 73 0.90 -8.23 -0.30
N GLU A 74 2.09 -7.86 0.18
CA GLU A 74 2.33 -7.31 1.53
C GLU A 74 1.49 -6.10 1.90
N SER A 75 1.12 -5.28 0.90
CA SER A 75 0.33 -4.07 1.10
C SER A 75 -1.18 -4.29 1.00
N ILE A 76 -1.65 -5.52 0.72
CA ILE A 76 -3.09 -5.82 0.66
C ILE A 76 -3.64 -5.84 2.09
N PRO A 77 -4.68 -5.06 2.42
CA PRO A 77 -5.27 -5.08 3.74
C PRO A 77 -5.94 -6.42 4.03
N VAL A 78 -5.72 -6.92 5.26
CA VAL A 78 -6.30 -8.19 5.73
C VAL A 78 -7.18 -7.94 6.95
N ILE A 79 -8.37 -8.52 6.96
CA ILE A 79 -9.26 -8.65 8.12
C ILE A 79 -9.32 -10.12 8.48
N PHE A 80 -8.97 -10.47 9.71
CA PHE A 80 -9.15 -11.83 10.18
C PHE A 80 -10.61 -12.14 10.53
N LEU A 81 -11.02 -13.36 10.21
CA LEU A 81 -12.28 -13.94 10.65
C LEU A 81 -11.99 -14.93 11.77
N THR A 82 -12.62 -14.78 12.92
CA THR A 82 -12.34 -15.62 14.09
C THR A 82 -13.63 -16.12 14.75
N ALA A 83 -13.61 -17.36 15.19
CA ALA A 83 -14.69 -17.90 16.06
C ALA A 83 -14.46 -17.52 17.53
N ASP A 84 -13.28 -17.02 17.87
CA ASP A 84 -12.87 -16.70 19.22
C ASP A 84 -12.88 -15.18 19.46
N SER A 85 -13.44 -14.76 20.57
CA SER A 85 -13.47 -13.37 21.03
C SER A 85 -12.49 -13.11 22.18
N LEU A 86 -11.48 -13.98 22.37
CA LEU A 86 -10.47 -13.79 23.40
C LEU A 86 -9.54 -12.61 23.06
N ALA A 87 -9.25 -11.79 24.03
CA ALA A 87 -8.35 -10.65 23.88
C ALA A 87 -6.95 -11.04 23.35
N GLU A 88 -6.48 -12.24 23.69
CA GLU A 88 -5.20 -12.77 23.19
C GLU A 88 -5.20 -12.98 21.67
N THR A 89 -6.31 -13.51 21.12
CA THR A 89 -6.46 -13.70 19.67
C THR A 89 -6.53 -12.36 18.94
N GLU A 90 -7.25 -11.38 19.49
CA GLU A 90 -7.32 -10.03 18.95
C GLU A 90 -5.94 -9.35 18.90
N ILE A 91 -5.20 -9.43 20.02
CA ILE A 91 -3.84 -8.88 20.10
C ILE A 91 -2.93 -9.54 19.05
N LYS A 92 -3.01 -10.87 18.90
CA LYS A 92 -2.22 -11.59 17.91
C LYS A 92 -2.56 -11.16 16.48
N CYS A 93 -3.84 -10.95 16.15
CA CYS A 93 -4.25 -10.47 14.84
C CYS A 93 -3.57 -9.12 14.49
N PHE A 94 -3.57 -8.17 15.40
CA PHE A 94 -2.92 -6.87 15.17
C PHE A 94 -1.40 -6.97 15.14
N GLN A 95 -0.79 -7.81 15.98
CA GLN A 95 0.66 -8.05 15.94
C GLN A 95 1.13 -8.65 14.62
N MET A 96 0.29 -9.46 13.98
CA MET A 96 0.53 -10.01 12.65
C MET A 96 0.30 -8.99 11.52
N GLY A 97 -0.09 -7.76 11.84
CA GLY A 97 -0.28 -6.68 10.86
C GLY A 97 -1.66 -6.65 10.20
N ALA A 98 -2.66 -7.35 10.75
CA ALA A 98 -4.03 -7.23 10.26
C ALA A 98 -4.58 -5.82 10.53
N MET A 99 -5.40 -5.32 9.60
CA MET A 99 -6.06 -4.02 9.76
C MET A 99 -7.23 -4.09 10.74
N ASP A 100 -7.90 -5.25 10.83
CA ASP A 100 -9.04 -5.48 11.69
C ASP A 100 -9.32 -6.99 11.86
N PHE A 101 -10.33 -7.32 12.68
CA PHE A 101 -10.88 -8.69 12.80
C PHE A 101 -12.39 -8.65 12.89
N VAL A 102 -13.05 -9.76 12.53
CA VAL A 102 -14.50 -9.95 12.62
C VAL A 102 -14.79 -11.30 13.25
N THR A 103 -15.63 -11.30 14.28
CA THR A 103 -16.07 -12.53 14.95
C THR A 103 -17.16 -13.24 14.16
N LYS A 104 -17.10 -14.57 14.13
CA LYS A 104 -18.14 -15.44 13.62
C LYS A 104 -19.15 -15.77 14.76
N PRO A 105 -20.46 -15.91 14.49
CA PRO A 105 -21.13 -15.76 13.21
C PRO A 105 -21.20 -14.28 12.74
N PHE A 106 -21.15 -14.05 11.42
CA PHE A 106 -21.13 -12.70 10.85
C PHE A 106 -22.45 -11.96 11.13
N VAL A 107 -22.34 -10.80 11.75
CA VAL A 107 -23.41 -9.81 11.80
C VAL A 107 -23.29 -8.94 10.54
N PRO A 108 -24.28 -8.92 9.62
CA PRO A 108 -24.16 -8.28 8.32
C PRO A 108 -23.69 -6.84 8.37
N ASP A 109 -24.28 -6.02 9.22
CA ASP A 109 -23.96 -4.59 9.33
C ASP A 109 -22.55 -4.37 9.88
N ILE A 110 -22.08 -5.22 10.79
CA ILE A 110 -20.73 -5.16 11.35
C ILE A 110 -19.72 -5.52 10.26
N LEU A 111 -19.92 -6.62 9.54
CA LEU A 111 -19.04 -7.05 8.48
C LEU A 111 -18.93 -5.98 7.37
N LEU A 112 -20.07 -5.47 6.91
CA LEU A 112 -20.11 -4.37 5.91
C LEU A 112 -19.37 -3.13 6.40
N SER A 113 -19.62 -2.71 7.63
CA SER A 113 -18.97 -1.51 8.20
C SER A 113 -17.45 -1.67 8.31
N ARG A 114 -16.96 -2.82 8.76
CA ARG A 114 -15.52 -3.06 8.89
C ARG A 114 -14.82 -3.14 7.54
N VAL A 115 -15.42 -3.85 6.59
CA VAL A 115 -14.92 -3.94 5.21
C VAL A 115 -14.86 -2.56 4.56
N SER A 116 -15.94 -1.78 4.66
CA SER A 116 -16.00 -0.43 4.08
C SER A 116 -14.93 0.49 4.65
N LYS A 117 -14.79 0.52 5.99
CA LYS A 117 -13.78 1.36 6.66
C LYS A 117 -12.36 0.96 6.32
N THR A 118 -12.08 -0.36 6.25
CA THR A 118 -10.75 -0.85 5.92
C THR A 118 -10.35 -0.46 4.49
N ILE A 119 -11.24 -0.63 3.52
CA ILE A 119 -11.01 -0.22 2.14
C ILE A 119 -10.81 1.31 2.04
N GLU A 120 -11.64 2.09 2.73
CA GLU A 120 -11.52 3.54 2.76
C GLU A 120 -10.17 4.00 3.32
N LEU A 121 -9.75 3.46 4.46
CA LEU A 121 -8.47 3.77 5.09
C LEU A 121 -7.28 3.39 4.20
N ASP A 122 -7.34 2.24 3.54
CA ASP A 122 -6.29 1.82 2.61
C ASP A 122 -6.19 2.76 1.41
N GLN A 123 -7.31 3.19 0.84
CA GLN A 123 -7.34 4.18 -0.23
C GLN A 123 -6.76 5.53 0.22
N TYR A 124 -7.07 6.01 1.42
CA TYR A 124 -6.47 7.22 1.98
C TYR A 124 -4.96 7.09 2.14
N ARG A 125 -4.48 5.95 2.66
CA ARG A 125 -3.05 5.69 2.81
C ARG A 125 -2.34 5.76 1.46
N HIS A 126 -2.82 5.06 0.44
CA HIS A 126 -2.24 5.08 -0.90
C HIS A 126 -2.25 6.48 -1.54
N ASN A 127 -3.33 7.23 -1.35
CA ASN A 127 -3.41 8.61 -1.86
C ASN A 127 -2.37 9.52 -1.19
N LEU A 128 -2.18 9.40 0.13
CA LEU A 128 -1.16 10.16 0.86
C LEU A 128 0.25 9.79 0.42
N GLU A 129 0.55 8.50 0.25
CA GLU A 129 1.84 8.03 -0.24
C GLU A 129 2.15 8.59 -1.64
N ASN A 130 1.17 8.58 -2.54
CA ASN A 130 1.30 9.16 -3.88
C ASN A 130 1.54 10.68 -3.83
N MET A 131 0.83 11.40 -2.97
CA MET A 131 1.03 12.86 -2.79
C MET A 131 2.42 13.17 -2.24
N VAL A 132 2.90 12.40 -1.26
CA VAL A 132 4.25 12.58 -0.69
C VAL A 132 5.31 12.33 -1.76
N ASN A 133 5.18 11.26 -2.55
CA ASN A 133 6.12 10.95 -3.63
C ASN A 133 6.13 12.04 -4.71
N ASP A 134 4.97 12.55 -5.13
CA ASP A 134 4.87 13.64 -6.10
C ASP A 134 5.52 14.93 -5.57
N GLN A 135 5.32 15.27 -4.30
CA GLN A 135 5.96 16.43 -3.68
C GLN A 135 7.48 16.26 -3.57
N ALA A 136 7.95 15.07 -3.17
CA ALA A 136 9.38 14.78 -3.10
C ALA A 136 10.06 14.93 -4.46
N GLN A 137 9.42 14.44 -5.52
CA GLN A 137 9.91 14.59 -6.88
C GLN A 137 10.00 16.06 -7.31
N LYS A 138 8.96 16.86 -7.04
CA LYS A 138 8.95 18.30 -7.35
C LYS A 138 10.05 19.08 -6.62
N ILE A 139 10.30 18.74 -5.34
CA ILE A 139 11.39 19.33 -4.55
C ILE A 139 12.74 18.98 -5.17
N MET A 140 12.93 17.72 -5.56
CA MET A 140 14.17 17.27 -6.19
C MET A 140 14.44 17.98 -7.54
N GLU A 141 13.42 18.09 -8.39
CA GLU A 141 13.49 18.80 -9.67
C GLU A 141 13.81 20.30 -9.48
N GLY A 142 13.15 20.93 -8.48
CA GLY A 142 13.42 22.32 -8.10
C GLY A 142 14.85 22.55 -7.62
N SER A 143 15.36 21.65 -6.78
CA SER A 143 16.75 21.70 -6.29
C SER A 143 17.77 21.56 -7.41
N MET A 144 17.57 20.62 -8.33
CA MET A 144 18.45 20.44 -9.51
C MET A 144 18.42 21.67 -10.43
N ARG A 145 17.26 22.31 -10.59
CA ARG A 145 17.13 23.53 -11.38
C ARG A 145 17.90 24.70 -10.75
N LEU A 146 17.80 24.87 -9.44
CA LEU A 146 18.56 25.88 -8.69
C LEU A 146 20.06 25.64 -8.80
N GLY A 147 20.55 24.42 -8.67
CA GLY A 147 21.96 24.06 -8.86
C GLY A 147 22.47 24.46 -10.23
N ARG A 148 21.73 24.18 -11.30
CA ARG A 148 22.11 24.59 -12.68
C ARG A 148 22.13 26.11 -12.85
N ILE A 149 21.22 26.84 -12.22
CA ILE A 149 21.25 28.32 -12.28
C ILE A 149 22.48 28.86 -11.54
N GLN A 150 22.82 28.33 -10.38
CA GLN A 150 24.00 28.72 -9.62
C GLN A 150 25.30 28.50 -10.43
N GLU A 151 25.44 27.32 -11.06
CA GLU A 151 26.60 27.07 -11.95
C GLU A 151 26.68 28.06 -13.10
N SER A 152 25.56 28.35 -13.76
CA SER A 152 25.49 29.30 -14.85
C SER A 152 25.88 30.73 -14.42
N VAL A 153 25.45 31.12 -13.23
CA VAL A 153 25.82 32.44 -12.66
C VAL A 153 27.31 32.50 -12.34
N ILE A 154 27.88 31.45 -11.74
CA ILE A 154 29.32 31.38 -11.43
C ILE A 154 30.16 31.47 -12.70
N ILE A 155 29.79 30.69 -13.74
CA ILE A 155 30.49 30.72 -15.03
C ILE A 155 30.37 32.11 -15.67
N GLY A 156 29.20 32.72 -15.63
CA GLY A 156 28.99 34.09 -16.15
C GLY A 156 29.84 35.14 -15.45
N MET A 157 29.95 35.05 -14.12
CA MET A 157 30.82 35.94 -13.33
C MET A 157 32.31 35.73 -13.64
N ALA A 158 32.75 34.46 -13.76
CA ALA A 158 34.15 34.16 -14.14
C ALA A 158 34.50 34.76 -15.47
N ASN A 159 33.65 34.60 -16.50
CA ASN A 159 33.86 35.17 -17.83
C ASN A 159 33.92 36.71 -17.82
N LEU A 160 33.11 37.38 -16.99
CA LEU A 160 33.14 38.84 -16.82
C LEU A 160 34.44 39.32 -16.18
N ILE A 161 35.01 38.61 -15.23
CA ILE A 161 36.27 38.93 -14.57
C ILE A 161 37.41 38.79 -15.58
N GLU A 162 37.49 37.69 -16.34
CA GLU A 162 38.51 37.47 -17.37
C GLU A 162 38.48 38.52 -18.49
N SER A 163 37.27 38.92 -18.92
CA SER A 163 37.12 39.97 -19.94
C SER A 163 37.62 41.35 -19.47
N ARG A 164 37.52 41.63 -18.17
CA ARG A 164 37.96 42.89 -17.57
C ARG A 164 39.49 42.95 -17.40
N ASP A 165 40.11 41.83 -17.02
CA ASP A 165 41.56 41.74 -16.92
C ASP A 165 42.27 41.81 -18.29
N GLY A 166 41.65 41.21 -19.33
CA GLY A 166 42.15 41.28 -20.70
C GLY A 166 42.11 42.69 -21.33
N SER A 167 41.22 43.58 -20.85
CA SER A 167 41.13 44.97 -21.34
C SER A 167 42.14 45.89 -20.66
N THR A 168 42.55 45.61 -19.42
CA THR A 168 43.59 46.40 -18.70
C THR A 168 45.03 46.12 -19.20
N GLY A 169 45.30 44.92 -19.73
CA GLY A 169 46.58 44.52 -20.25
C GLY A 169 46.95 45.15 -21.60
N LYS A 170 46.00 45.69 -22.38
CA LYS A 170 46.22 46.33 -23.66
C LYS A 170 46.59 47.84 -23.58
N HIS A 171 46.43 48.50 -22.45
CA HIS A 171 46.73 49.93 -22.28
C HIS A 171 48.17 50.23 -21.79
N VAL A 172 48.93 49.20 -21.44
CA VAL A 172 50.35 49.44 -20.93
C VAL A 172 51.41 49.19 -21.97
N LYS A 173 51.10 48.98 -23.24
CA LYS A 173 52.11 48.78 -24.32
C LYS A 173 52.12 49.87 -25.39
N ASN A 174 51.86 51.15 -25.06
CA ASN A 174 52.12 52.25 -25.94
C ASN A 174 52.52 53.52 -25.15
N THR A 175 53.70 53.52 -24.61
CA THR A 175 54.47 54.76 -24.29
C THR A 175 55.96 54.44 -24.42
#